data_e390ebe88a85f62cba2d8979626642bd
#
_entry.id   e390ebe88a85f62cba2d8979626642bd
#
_cell.length_a   1.000
_cell.length_b   1.000
_cell.length_c   1.000
_cell.angle_alpha   90.00
_cell.angle_beta   90.00
_cell.angle_gamma   90.00
#
_symmetry.space_group_name_H-M   'P 1'
#
loop_
_entity.id
_entity.type
_entity.pdbx_description
1 polymer ?
#
loop_
_entity_poly.entity_id
_entity_poly.type
_entity_poly.pdbx_seq_one_letter_code
_entity_poly.pdbx_strand_id
1 'polypeptide(L)'
;MTTADDRDGDRIELLLVEPNPGDTRLFTESFRDGKLANNLHTVSDGESAIDFVRQRGEYADAPRPDLVLLEPELPGVGASEVLSELRGEPAVADVPVVVLSSSDAGEQILRSRGLDADHIIQKPIEPGEFIEFVQSVEDFWLAIIEQPSADD
;
A
#
# COMPACT_ATOMS: atom_id res chain seq x y z
N MET A 1 -2.77 -6.46 -32.16
CA MET A 1 -3.00 -6.97 -30.85
C MET A 1 -1.93 -6.60 -29.89
N THR A 2 -2.30 -6.15 -28.82
CA THR A 2 -1.35 -5.52 -27.94
C THR A 2 -1.46 -6.06 -26.55
N THR A 3 -1.24 -7.36 -26.44
CA THR A 3 -1.29 -8.02 -25.15
C THR A 3 -0.41 -7.36 -24.12
N ALA A 4 0.74 -6.82 -24.54
CA ALA A 4 1.62 -6.15 -23.61
C ALA A 4 0.96 -4.92 -23.00
N ASP A 5 0.25 -4.14 -23.83
CA ASP A 5 -0.46 -2.97 -23.34
C ASP A 5 -1.59 -3.37 -22.41
N ASP A 6 -2.30 -4.45 -22.77
CA ASP A 6 -3.37 -4.96 -21.93
C ASP A 6 -2.83 -5.40 -20.57
N ARG A 7 -1.66 -6.05 -20.57
CA ARG A 7 -1.06 -6.48 -19.31
C ARG A 7 -0.64 -5.31 -18.45
N ASP A 8 -0.09 -4.26 -19.07
CA ASP A 8 0.27 -3.07 -18.32
C ASP A 8 -0.95 -2.40 -17.72
N GLY A 9 -2.05 -2.40 -18.48
CA GLY A 9 -3.30 -1.84 -17.98
C GLY A 9 -3.90 -2.64 -16.85
N ASP A 10 -3.57 -3.94 -16.78
CA ASP A 10 -4.10 -4.82 -15.74
C ASP A 10 -3.21 -4.87 -14.50
N ARG A 11 -2.04 -4.22 -14.53
CA ARG A 11 -1.15 -4.23 -13.38
C ARG A 11 -1.69 -3.34 -12.29
N ILE A 12 -1.57 -3.82 -11.05
CA ILE A 12 -1.94 -3.05 -9.87
C ILE A 12 -0.79 -2.10 -9.54
N GLU A 13 -1.10 -0.83 -9.37
CA GLU A 13 -0.11 0.14 -8.91
C GLU A 13 -0.11 0.15 -7.39
N LEU A 14 0.95 -0.38 -6.81
CA LEU A 14 1.09 -0.47 -5.36
C LEU A 14 2.07 0.56 -4.86
N LEU A 15 1.73 1.23 -3.76
CA LEU A 15 2.66 2.13 -3.08
C LEU A 15 2.95 1.55 -1.71
N LEU A 16 4.23 1.25 -1.45
CA LEU A 16 4.68 0.78 -0.15
C LEU A 16 5.44 1.91 0.54
N VAL A 17 4.98 2.25 1.74
CA VAL A 17 5.64 3.26 2.58
C VAL A 17 6.34 2.51 3.70
N GLU A 18 7.65 2.34 3.56
CA GLU A 18 8.44 1.50 4.46
C GLU A 18 9.83 2.11 4.68
N PRO A 19 10.18 2.50 5.93
CA PRO A 19 11.48 3.13 6.18
C PRO A 19 12.66 2.16 6.24
N ASN A 20 12.43 0.88 6.47
CA ASN A 20 13.50 -0.10 6.60
C ASN A 20 13.91 -0.66 5.24
N PRO A 21 15.16 -0.40 4.78
CA PRO A 21 15.56 -0.86 3.44
C PRO A 21 15.60 -2.37 3.28
N GLY A 22 15.91 -3.10 4.36
CA GLY A 22 15.90 -4.56 4.31
C GLY A 22 14.50 -5.12 4.10
N ASP A 23 13.52 -4.56 4.82
CA ASP A 23 12.13 -4.96 4.66
C ASP A 23 11.62 -4.56 3.28
N THR A 24 11.98 -3.37 2.81
CA THR A 24 11.58 -2.93 1.47
C THR A 24 12.06 -3.92 0.42
N ARG A 25 13.27 -4.41 0.55
CA ARG A 25 13.81 -5.38 -0.39
C ARG A 25 13.04 -6.69 -0.36
N LEU A 26 12.71 -7.18 0.83
CA LEU A 26 11.95 -8.41 0.97
C LEU A 26 10.56 -8.28 0.40
N PHE A 27 9.89 -7.15 0.65
CA PHE A 27 8.58 -6.89 0.05
C PHE A 27 8.68 -6.85 -1.47
N THR A 28 9.69 -6.15 -1.99
CA THR A 28 9.87 -6.01 -3.43
C THR A 28 10.03 -7.37 -4.11
N GLU A 29 10.89 -8.21 -3.53
CA GLU A 29 11.13 -9.55 -4.08
C GLU A 29 9.88 -10.41 -4.01
N SER A 30 9.16 -10.33 -2.90
CA SER A 30 7.98 -11.16 -2.69
C SER A 30 6.82 -10.76 -3.61
N PHE A 31 6.63 -9.46 -3.82
CA PHE A 31 5.60 -9.00 -4.76
C PHE A 31 5.94 -9.33 -6.20
N ARG A 32 7.23 -9.32 -6.54
CA ARG A 32 7.66 -9.71 -7.89
C ARG A 32 7.25 -11.15 -8.19
N ASP A 33 7.35 -12.02 -7.17
CA ASP A 33 7.03 -13.43 -7.32
C ASP A 33 5.56 -13.74 -7.07
N GLY A 34 4.76 -12.73 -6.78
CA GLY A 34 3.34 -12.92 -6.51
C GLY A 34 2.56 -13.27 -7.76
N LYS A 35 1.31 -13.67 -7.57
CA LYS A 35 0.45 -14.14 -8.65
C LYS A 35 -0.18 -12.99 -9.44
N LEU A 36 -0.41 -11.86 -8.80
CA LEU A 36 -1.03 -10.73 -9.46
C LEU A 36 0.05 -9.83 -10.06
N ALA A 37 -0.16 -9.44 -11.30
CA ALA A 37 0.73 -8.49 -11.95
C ALA A 37 0.64 -7.15 -11.24
N ASN A 38 1.79 -6.60 -10.86
CA ASN A 38 1.82 -5.35 -10.11
C ASN A 38 3.07 -4.55 -10.44
N ASN A 39 2.98 -3.26 -10.17
CA ASN A 39 4.11 -2.37 -10.17
C ASN A 39 4.24 -1.86 -8.73
N LEU A 40 5.29 -2.24 -8.04
CA LEU A 40 5.50 -1.82 -6.66
C LEU A 40 6.40 -0.60 -6.63
N HIS A 41 5.87 0.48 -6.09
CA HIS A 41 6.60 1.72 -5.87
C HIS A 41 6.89 1.84 -4.40
N THR A 42 8.10 2.21 -4.02
CA THR A 42 8.49 2.26 -2.62
C THR A 42 8.97 3.66 -2.27
N VAL A 43 8.55 4.12 -1.10
CA VAL A 43 9.08 5.36 -0.51
C VAL A 43 9.43 5.04 0.94
N SER A 44 10.34 5.82 1.51
CA SER A 44 10.89 5.48 2.82
C SER A 44 10.40 6.38 3.95
N ASP A 45 9.59 7.39 3.66
CA ASP A 45 9.09 8.28 4.69
C ASP A 45 7.73 8.86 4.30
N GLY A 46 7.08 9.49 5.28
CA GLY A 46 5.74 10.03 5.07
C GLY A 46 5.69 11.19 4.10
N GLU A 47 6.71 12.04 4.13
CA GLU A 47 6.75 13.18 3.22
C GLU A 47 6.82 12.72 1.77
N SER A 48 7.67 11.74 1.50
CA SER A 48 7.76 11.16 0.16
C SER A 48 6.46 10.50 -0.27
N ALA A 49 5.78 9.85 0.67
CA ALA A 49 4.48 9.24 0.37
C ALA A 49 3.46 10.29 -0.04
N ILE A 50 3.42 11.41 0.67
CA ILE A 50 2.50 12.49 0.33
C ILE A 50 2.84 13.09 -1.04
N ASP A 51 4.12 13.32 -1.30
CA ASP A 51 4.54 13.83 -2.59
C ASP A 51 4.19 12.87 -3.72
N PHE A 52 4.33 11.57 -3.47
CA PHE A 52 4.00 10.55 -4.46
C PHE A 52 2.50 10.61 -4.82
N VAL A 53 1.64 10.60 -3.81
CA VAL A 53 0.20 10.55 -4.08
C VAL A 53 -0.32 11.86 -4.65
N ARG A 54 0.35 12.97 -4.35
CA ARG A 54 -0.02 14.27 -4.92
C ARG A 54 0.73 14.57 -6.21
N GLN A 55 1.62 13.69 -6.63
CA GLN A 55 2.40 13.82 -7.86
C GLN A 55 3.19 15.13 -7.88
N ARG A 56 3.95 15.34 -6.80
CA ARG A 56 4.77 16.55 -6.63
C ARG A 56 6.26 16.21 -6.64
N GLY A 57 7.08 17.22 -6.95
CA GLY A 57 8.52 17.10 -6.90
C GLY A 57 9.02 16.00 -7.83
N GLU A 58 9.86 15.14 -7.33
CA GLU A 58 10.41 14.06 -8.13
C GLU A 58 9.36 13.01 -8.51
N TYR A 59 8.17 13.08 -7.91
CA TYR A 59 7.09 12.17 -8.20
C TYR A 59 6.04 12.75 -9.12
N ALA A 60 6.38 13.82 -9.84
CA ALA A 60 5.42 14.49 -10.73
C ALA A 60 4.85 13.55 -11.79
N ASP A 61 5.66 12.59 -12.24
CA ASP A 61 5.23 11.63 -13.26
C ASP A 61 4.82 10.28 -12.68
N ALA A 62 4.72 10.18 -11.36
CA ALA A 62 4.35 8.93 -10.71
C ALA A 62 2.89 8.57 -11.00
N PRO A 63 2.58 7.28 -11.10
CA PRO A 63 1.18 6.87 -11.27
C PRO A 63 0.40 7.06 -9.98
N ARG A 64 -0.92 7.13 -10.09
CA ARG A 64 -1.79 7.10 -8.91
C ARG A 64 -1.82 5.66 -8.39
N PRO A 65 -1.64 5.45 -7.10
CA PRO A 65 -1.68 4.08 -6.58
C PRO A 65 -3.11 3.54 -6.55
N ASP A 66 -3.22 2.24 -6.75
CA ASP A 66 -4.48 1.51 -6.59
C ASP A 66 -4.64 1.02 -5.16
N LEU A 67 -3.54 0.84 -4.46
CA LEU A 67 -3.51 0.32 -3.11
C LEU A 67 -2.26 0.85 -2.40
N VAL A 68 -2.40 1.25 -1.15
CA VAL A 68 -1.27 1.75 -0.36
C VAL A 68 -1.02 0.81 0.82
N LEU A 69 0.24 0.41 0.97
CA LEU A 69 0.70 -0.37 2.12
C LEU A 69 1.49 0.57 3.01
N LEU A 70 1.04 0.77 4.23
CA LEU A 70 1.53 1.86 5.07
C LEU A 70 2.09 1.34 6.39
N GLU A 71 3.39 1.54 6.59
CA GLU A 71 4.02 1.29 7.88
C GLU A 71 3.59 2.37 8.85
N PRO A 72 3.07 2.01 10.04
CA PRO A 72 2.60 3.03 10.98
C PRO A 72 3.72 3.84 11.65
N GLU A 73 4.92 3.30 11.74
CA GLU A 73 6.02 3.99 12.39
C GLU A 73 6.96 4.58 11.33
N LEU A 74 6.74 5.86 11.03
CA LEU A 74 7.49 6.55 9.99
C LEU A 74 8.33 7.67 10.59
N PRO A 75 9.53 7.91 10.04
CA PRO A 75 10.30 9.09 10.45
C PRO A 75 9.65 10.36 9.91
N GLY A 76 9.73 11.44 10.69
CA GLY A 76 9.19 12.73 10.28
C GLY A 76 7.68 12.76 10.28
N VAL A 77 7.09 12.94 9.12
CA VAL A 77 5.64 12.98 8.98
C VAL A 77 5.04 11.62 9.32
N GLY A 78 4.10 11.59 10.24
CA GLY A 78 3.53 10.35 10.73
C GLY A 78 2.51 9.72 9.79
N ALA A 79 2.20 8.45 10.06
CA ALA A 79 1.28 7.70 9.21
C ALA A 79 -0.13 8.28 9.21
N SER A 80 -0.59 8.81 10.34
CA SER A 80 -1.93 9.41 10.38
C SER A 80 -2.01 10.65 9.50
N GLU A 81 -0.93 11.40 9.41
CA GLU A 81 -0.89 12.56 8.54
C GLU A 81 -0.86 12.14 7.07
N VAL A 82 -0.11 11.09 6.75
CA VAL A 82 -0.10 10.53 5.39
C VAL A 82 -1.52 10.11 5.00
N LEU A 83 -2.20 9.42 5.90
CA LEU A 83 -3.56 8.96 5.65
C LEU A 83 -4.51 10.14 5.44
N SER A 84 -4.39 11.16 6.27
CA SER A 84 -5.21 12.36 6.17
C SER A 84 -4.99 13.07 4.82
N GLU A 85 -3.74 13.21 4.42
CA GLU A 85 -3.41 13.84 3.14
C GLU A 85 -3.96 13.04 1.97
N LEU A 86 -3.87 11.72 2.06
CA LEU A 86 -4.38 10.84 1.00
C LEU A 86 -5.90 10.99 0.88
N ARG A 87 -6.60 10.98 2.02
CA ARG A 87 -8.06 11.14 2.02
C ARG A 87 -8.50 12.52 1.54
N GLY A 88 -7.64 13.53 1.72
CA GLY A 88 -7.93 14.88 1.29
C GLY A 88 -7.65 15.17 -0.17
N GLU A 89 -6.99 14.25 -0.89
CA GLU A 89 -6.69 14.43 -2.30
C GLU A 89 -7.75 13.70 -3.13
N PRO A 90 -8.63 14.43 -3.84
CA PRO A 90 -9.78 13.79 -4.51
C PRO A 90 -9.41 12.64 -5.45
N ALA A 91 -8.26 12.73 -6.12
CA ALA A 91 -7.87 11.71 -7.08
C ALA A 91 -7.57 10.36 -6.42
N VAL A 92 -7.25 10.34 -5.13
CA VAL A 92 -6.88 9.12 -4.42
C VAL A 92 -7.65 8.95 -3.11
N ALA A 93 -8.70 9.72 -2.92
CA ALA A 93 -9.43 9.71 -1.64
C ALA A 93 -10.03 8.36 -1.31
N ASP A 94 -10.36 7.57 -2.33
CA ASP A 94 -10.99 6.26 -2.15
C ASP A 94 -10.02 5.10 -2.25
N VAL A 95 -8.73 5.36 -2.40
CA VAL A 95 -7.74 4.29 -2.51
C VAL A 95 -7.67 3.52 -1.19
N PRO A 96 -7.79 2.19 -1.24
CA PRO A 96 -7.69 1.40 -0.01
C PRO A 96 -6.29 1.45 0.58
N VAL A 97 -6.22 1.48 1.90
CA VAL A 97 -4.97 1.53 2.65
C VAL A 97 -4.89 0.34 3.59
N VAL A 98 -3.82 -0.42 3.47
CA VAL A 98 -3.50 -1.51 4.38
C VAL A 98 -2.39 -1.03 5.31
N VAL A 99 -2.64 -1.02 6.60
CA VAL A 99 -1.64 -0.65 7.59
C VAL A 99 -0.95 -1.91 8.11
N LEU A 100 0.37 -1.85 8.21
CA LEU A 100 1.18 -2.99 8.62
C LEU A 100 1.40 -2.91 10.13
N SER A 101 0.76 -3.83 10.87
CA SER A 101 0.84 -3.84 12.33
C SER A 101 2.00 -4.72 12.79
N SER A 102 2.77 -4.24 13.76
CA SER A 102 3.90 -5.02 14.28
C SER A 102 3.47 -6.11 15.26
N SER A 103 2.22 -6.07 15.74
CA SER A 103 1.70 -7.07 16.65
C SER A 103 0.18 -7.01 16.69
N ASP A 104 -0.44 -8.06 17.26
CA ASP A 104 -1.89 -8.08 17.44
C ASP A 104 -2.37 -6.91 18.32
N ALA A 105 -1.60 -6.58 19.33
CA ALA A 105 -1.95 -5.44 20.19
C ALA A 105 -1.81 -4.13 19.42
N GLY A 106 -0.94 -4.10 18.41
CA GLY A 106 -0.72 -2.90 17.59
C GLY A 106 -1.98 -2.45 16.89
N GLU A 107 -2.85 -3.39 16.49
CA GLU A 107 -4.09 -3.04 15.80
C GLU A 107 -4.96 -2.12 16.66
N GLN A 108 -5.15 -2.48 17.92
CA GLN A 108 -5.97 -1.66 18.83
C GLN A 108 -5.32 -0.30 19.07
N ILE A 109 -3.99 -0.28 19.18
CA ILE A 109 -3.27 0.97 19.38
C ILE A 109 -3.46 1.89 18.17
N LEU A 110 -3.35 1.33 16.96
CA LEU A 110 -3.52 2.11 15.76
C LEU A 110 -4.92 2.70 15.65
N ARG A 111 -5.94 1.90 15.97
CA ARG A 111 -7.33 2.37 15.92
C ARG A 111 -7.58 3.43 16.97
N SER A 112 -6.98 3.29 18.15
CA SER A 112 -7.15 4.28 19.21
C SER A 112 -6.47 5.61 18.88
N ARG A 113 -5.49 5.59 17.97
CA ARG A 113 -4.83 6.81 17.51
C ARG A 113 -5.53 7.44 16.31
N GLY A 114 -6.67 6.89 15.91
CA GLY A 114 -7.41 7.43 14.79
C GLY A 114 -6.89 7.05 13.42
N LEU A 115 -6.08 6.01 13.35
CA LEU A 115 -5.62 5.50 12.05
C LEU A 115 -6.75 4.68 11.45
N ASP A 116 -7.50 5.32 10.58
CA ASP A 116 -8.67 4.72 9.94
C ASP A 116 -8.23 4.08 8.63
N ALA A 117 -7.75 2.85 8.75
CA ALA A 117 -7.29 2.08 7.60
C ALA A 117 -8.40 1.13 7.15
N ASP A 118 -8.40 0.81 5.86
CA ASP A 118 -9.37 -0.14 5.30
C ASP A 118 -9.09 -1.54 5.79
N HIS A 119 -7.83 -1.84 6.05
CA HIS A 119 -7.44 -3.17 6.48
C HIS A 119 -6.14 -3.08 7.25
N ILE A 120 -5.95 -3.97 8.22
CA ILE A 120 -4.72 -4.05 9.00
C ILE A 120 -4.20 -5.47 8.89
N ILE A 121 -2.95 -5.62 8.44
CA ILE A 121 -2.32 -6.93 8.31
C ILE A 121 -1.06 -6.90 9.17
N GLN A 122 -0.78 -8.01 9.85
CA GLN A 122 0.42 -8.11 10.64
C GLN A 122 1.65 -8.07 9.74
N LYS A 123 2.61 -7.24 10.11
CA LYS A 123 3.84 -7.09 9.34
C LYS A 123 4.66 -8.38 9.44
N PRO A 124 5.13 -8.91 8.31
CA PRO A 124 5.96 -10.12 8.35
C PRO A 124 7.32 -9.82 8.95
N ILE A 125 7.89 -10.82 9.63
CA ILE A 125 9.20 -10.71 10.28
C ILE A 125 10.19 -11.64 9.60
N GLU A 126 9.82 -12.91 9.48
CA GLU A 126 10.69 -13.92 8.87
C GLU A 126 10.54 -13.87 7.36
N PRO A 127 11.62 -14.17 6.60
CA PRO A 127 11.53 -14.10 5.13
C PRO A 127 10.39 -14.91 4.54
N GLY A 128 10.10 -16.11 5.10
CA GLY A 128 9.00 -16.93 4.60
C GLY A 128 7.64 -16.31 4.80
N GLU A 129 7.49 -15.47 5.82
CA GLU A 129 6.21 -14.82 6.09
C GLU A 129 5.87 -13.74 5.08
N PHE A 130 6.88 -13.23 4.36
CA PHE A 130 6.63 -12.21 3.35
C PHE A 130 5.81 -12.77 2.19
N ILE A 131 6.00 -14.04 1.86
CA ILE A 131 5.19 -14.68 0.82
C ILE A 131 3.73 -14.74 1.24
N GLU A 132 3.48 -15.15 2.49
CA GLU A 132 2.12 -15.20 3.02
C GLU A 132 1.49 -13.81 3.09
N PHE A 133 2.31 -12.79 3.43
CA PHE A 133 1.84 -11.43 3.46
C PHE A 133 1.37 -10.99 2.07
N VAL A 134 2.16 -11.27 1.04
CA VAL A 134 1.80 -10.92 -0.34
C VAL A 134 0.50 -11.61 -0.74
N GLN A 135 0.34 -12.89 -0.37
CA GLN A 135 -0.90 -13.60 -0.66
C GLN A 135 -2.09 -12.96 0.02
N SER A 136 -1.91 -12.50 1.26
CA SER A 136 -2.98 -11.81 1.99
C SER A 136 -3.38 -10.51 1.30
N VAL A 137 -2.39 -9.76 0.81
CA VAL A 137 -2.66 -8.52 0.08
C VAL A 137 -3.39 -8.82 -1.23
N GLU A 138 -2.96 -9.85 -1.93
CA GLU A 138 -3.61 -10.26 -3.17
C GLU A 138 -5.06 -10.67 -2.93
N ASP A 139 -5.31 -11.45 -1.88
CA ASP A 139 -6.66 -11.87 -1.53
C ASP A 139 -7.54 -10.66 -1.18
N PHE A 140 -6.99 -9.71 -0.43
CA PHE A 140 -7.70 -8.49 -0.08
C PHE A 140 -8.08 -7.71 -1.34
N TRP A 141 -7.12 -7.54 -2.25
CA TRP A 141 -7.36 -6.82 -3.50
C TRP A 141 -8.42 -7.51 -4.34
N LEU A 142 -8.35 -8.82 -4.48
CA LEU A 142 -9.33 -9.57 -5.26
C LEU A 142 -10.72 -9.44 -4.64
N ALA A 143 -10.81 -9.45 -3.33
CA ALA A 143 -12.09 -9.28 -2.65
C ALA A 143 -12.70 -7.91 -2.95
N ILE A 144 -11.86 -6.87 -3.04
CA ILE A 144 -12.33 -5.52 -3.35
C ILE A 144 -12.89 -5.46 -4.77
N ILE A 145 -12.13 -5.95 -5.76
CA ILE A 145 -12.54 -5.79 -7.14
C ILE A 145 -13.69 -6.73 -7.54
N GLU A 146 -13.90 -7.80 -6.78
CA GLU A 146 -15.00 -8.72 -7.03
C GLU A 146 -16.28 -8.30 -6.29
N GLN A 147 -16.17 -7.36 -5.41
CA GLN A 147 -17.29 -6.91 -4.62
C GLN A 147 -18.26 -6.14 -5.51
N PRO A 148 -19.56 -6.49 -5.51
CA PRO A 148 -20.49 -5.70 -6.30
C PRO A 148 -20.56 -4.29 -5.73
N SER A 149 -20.83 -3.35 -6.62
CA SER A 149 -20.94 -1.98 -6.19
C SER A 149 -22.17 -1.81 -5.28
N ALA A 150 -22.09 -0.85 -4.38
CA ALA A 150 -23.17 -0.64 -3.41
C ALA A 150 -24.49 -0.31 -4.07
N ASP A 151 -24.46 0.13 -5.30
CA ASP A 151 -25.67 0.49 -6.03
C ASP A 151 -26.33 -0.66 -6.73
N ASP A 152 -25.66 -1.77 -6.81
CA ASP A 152 -26.17 -2.91 -7.58
C ASP A 152 -27.29 -3.64 -6.89
#